data_08cf13fac7d45a1a89d06247cb1e6d60
#
_entry.id   08cf13fac7d45a1a89d06247cb1e6d60
#
_cell.length_a   1.000
_cell.length_b   1.000
_cell.length_c   1.000
_cell.angle_alpha   90.00
_cell.angle_beta   90.00
_cell.angle_gamma   90.00
#
_symmetry.space_group_name_H-M   'P 1'
#
loop_
_entity.id
_entity.type
_entity.pdbx_description
1 polymer ?
#
loop_
_entity_poly.entity_id
_entity_poly.type
_entity_poly.pdbx_seq_one_letter_code
_entity_poly.pdbx_strand_id
1 'polypeptide(L)'
;MMIDSQTKFITISWNASSLYSVIADGQYRDTSLGRNTWKSLIGSEASLQHNCNQQGFNTVGKVAGSSKARIGIIGNNEGNCGGCDSRIGFGTGGNYDDFNTCGNEARYSSDNGDKHIKAMGYILVQ
;
A
#
# COMPACT_ATOMS: atom_id res chain seq x y z
N MET A 1 5.98 0.97 10.52
CA MET A 1 6.68 1.75 9.47
C MET A 1 7.34 2.95 10.12
N MET A 2 8.58 3.21 9.77
CA MET A 2 9.38 4.27 10.36
C MET A 2 9.62 5.37 9.34
N ILE A 3 9.27 6.60 9.71
CA ILE A 3 9.49 7.80 8.91
C ILE A 3 10.12 8.83 9.84
N ASP A 4 11.31 9.32 9.47
CA ASP A 4 12.17 10.12 10.34
C ASP A 4 12.43 9.36 11.65
N SER A 5 12.08 9.90 12.80
CA SER A 5 12.28 9.24 14.10
C SER A 5 11.01 8.62 14.67
N GLN A 6 9.92 8.57 13.88
CA GLN A 6 8.63 8.08 14.36
C GLN A 6 8.32 6.70 13.81
N THR A 7 7.84 5.82 14.67
CA THR A 7 7.41 4.47 14.32
C THR A 7 5.90 4.35 14.49
N LYS A 8 5.23 3.84 13.47
CA LYS A 8 3.79 3.54 13.47
C LYS A 8 3.58 2.11 13.02
N PHE A 9 2.56 1.46 13.54
CA PHE A 9 2.27 0.07 13.18
C PHE A 9 0.77 -0.17 13.08
N ILE A 10 0.43 -1.21 12.35
CA ILE A 10 -0.93 -1.77 12.29
C ILE A 10 -0.83 -3.27 12.50
N THR A 11 -1.95 -3.89 12.86
CA THR A 11 -2.05 -5.34 13.02
C THR A 11 -2.96 -5.92 11.95
N ILE A 12 -2.48 -6.97 11.28
CA ILE A 12 -3.27 -7.72 10.32
C ILE A 12 -3.54 -9.09 10.92
N SER A 13 -4.81 -9.38 11.19
CA SER A 13 -5.22 -10.72 11.63
C SER A 13 -5.47 -11.58 10.41
N TRP A 14 -4.60 -12.56 10.21
CA TRP A 14 -4.68 -13.48 9.07
C TRP A 14 -4.23 -14.87 9.50
N ASN A 15 -5.06 -15.86 9.26
CA ASN A 15 -4.75 -17.23 9.64
C ASN A 15 -4.06 -17.94 8.48
N ALA A 16 -2.77 -18.21 8.65
CA ALA A 16 -1.96 -18.88 7.65
C ALA A 16 -0.76 -19.57 8.32
N SER A 17 -0.14 -20.50 7.64
CA SER A 17 1.01 -21.24 8.16
C SER A 17 2.28 -20.38 8.23
N SER A 18 2.40 -19.38 7.36
CA SER A 18 3.55 -18.47 7.31
C SER A 18 3.21 -17.25 6.46
N LEU A 19 4.01 -16.20 6.58
CA LEU A 19 3.91 -15.05 5.67
C LEU A 19 4.18 -15.48 4.22
N TYR A 20 5.15 -16.34 4.01
CA TYR A 20 5.47 -16.86 2.68
C TYR A 20 4.25 -17.49 1.99
N SER A 21 3.45 -18.28 2.74
CA SER A 21 2.26 -18.92 2.19
C SER A 21 1.18 -17.94 1.75
N VAL A 22 1.23 -16.70 2.22
CA VAL A 22 0.24 -15.65 1.90
C VAL A 22 0.65 -14.82 0.70
N ILE A 23 1.95 -14.61 0.48
CA ILE A 23 2.42 -13.68 -0.55
C ILE A 23 3.15 -14.35 -1.72
N ALA A 24 3.69 -15.55 -1.55
CA ALA A 24 4.61 -16.15 -2.53
C ALA A 24 3.93 -16.49 -3.86
N ASP A 25 2.66 -16.88 -3.85
CA ASP A 25 1.93 -17.24 -5.07
C ASP A 25 1.46 -16.05 -5.90
N GLY A 26 1.63 -14.83 -5.39
CA GLY A 26 1.20 -13.61 -6.07
C GLY A 26 -0.31 -13.36 -6.07
N GLN A 27 -1.09 -14.22 -5.44
CA GLN A 27 -2.55 -14.07 -5.41
C GLN A 27 -2.99 -12.96 -4.47
N TYR A 28 -3.91 -12.14 -4.94
CA TYR A 28 -4.49 -11.07 -4.13
C TYR A 28 -5.37 -11.65 -3.01
N ARG A 29 -5.17 -11.14 -1.80
CA ARG A 29 -5.98 -11.48 -0.62
C ARG A 29 -6.36 -10.20 0.11
N ASP A 30 -7.66 -9.94 0.23
CA ASP A 30 -8.20 -8.74 0.86
C ASP A 30 -8.12 -8.87 2.40
N THR A 31 -7.62 -7.83 3.06
CA THR A 31 -7.53 -7.78 4.52
C THR A 31 -8.65 -6.99 5.18
N SER A 32 -9.41 -6.21 4.43
CA SER A 32 -10.55 -5.41 4.93
C SER A 32 -10.24 -4.47 6.08
N LEU A 33 -9.01 -3.99 6.19
CA LEU A 33 -8.60 -3.08 7.27
C LEU A 33 -9.18 -1.67 7.11
N GLY A 34 -9.34 -1.24 5.88
CA GLY A 34 -9.84 0.08 5.55
C GLY A 34 -8.74 1.09 5.27
N ARG A 35 -9.09 2.07 4.47
CA ARG A 35 -8.22 3.13 3.97
C ARG A 35 -7.49 3.86 5.09
N ASN A 36 -8.21 4.27 6.13
CA ASN A 36 -7.64 5.05 7.21
C ASN A 36 -6.62 4.27 8.04
N THR A 37 -6.81 2.97 8.18
CA THR A 37 -5.85 2.10 8.87
C THR A 37 -4.51 2.11 8.14
N TRP A 38 -4.52 1.91 6.83
CA TRP A 38 -3.29 1.96 6.04
C TRP A 38 -2.63 3.35 6.08
N LYS A 39 -3.43 4.41 5.99
CA LYS A 39 -2.92 5.79 6.08
C LYS A 39 -2.26 6.07 7.42
N SER A 40 -2.70 5.42 8.48
CA SER A 40 -2.12 5.60 9.82
C SER A 40 -0.66 5.14 9.91
N LEU A 41 -0.22 4.26 9.01
CA LEU A 41 1.20 3.88 8.94
C LEU A 41 2.11 5.05 8.58
N ILE A 42 1.60 5.99 7.82
CA ILE A 42 2.34 7.19 7.39
C ILE A 42 2.08 8.34 8.37
N GLY A 43 0.82 8.56 8.72
CA GLY A 43 0.40 9.64 9.59
C GLY A 43 -0.24 10.79 8.83
N SER A 44 -0.09 12.02 9.32
CA SER A 44 -0.77 13.20 8.78
C SER A 44 -0.38 13.52 7.33
N GLU A 45 0.79 13.06 6.89
CA GLU A 45 1.27 13.30 5.52
C GLU A 45 0.76 12.25 4.52
N ALA A 46 0.04 11.24 4.96
CA ALA A 46 -0.47 10.17 4.09
C ALA A 46 -1.35 10.72 2.98
N SER A 47 -1.19 10.15 1.78
CA SER A 47 -1.97 10.57 0.62
C SER A 47 -2.29 9.36 -0.25
N LEU A 48 -3.55 9.26 -0.66
CA LEU A 48 -4.02 8.23 -1.60
C LEU A 48 -5.07 8.84 -2.52
N GLN A 49 -5.12 8.36 -3.74
CA GLN A 49 -6.23 8.66 -4.63
C GLN A 49 -7.53 8.12 -4.04
N HIS A 50 -8.65 8.70 -4.43
CA HIS A 50 -9.92 8.54 -3.70
C HIS A 50 -10.61 7.19 -3.91
N ASN A 51 -10.34 6.52 -5.02
CA ASN A 51 -11.10 5.35 -5.44
C ASN A 51 -10.24 4.08 -5.47
N CYS A 52 -10.83 2.97 -5.85
CA CYS A 52 -10.29 1.63 -5.81
C CYS A 52 -10.16 1.11 -4.38
N ASN A 53 -9.17 1.59 -3.62
CA ASN A 53 -8.91 1.18 -2.24
C ASN A 53 -8.74 -0.33 -2.10
N GLN A 54 -8.14 -0.97 -3.10
CA GLN A 54 -7.81 -2.39 -3.05
C GLN A 54 -6.65 -2.59 -2.07
N GLN A 55 -6.84 -3.47 -1.11
CA GLN A 55 -5.94 -3.58 0.04
C GLN A 55 -5.70 -5.01 0.44
N GLY A 56 -4.53 -5.29 0.98
CA GLY A 56 -4.19 -6.59 1.51
C GLY A 56 -2.86 -7.11 1.01
N PHE A 57 -2.84 -8.40 0.71
CA PHE A 57 -1.65 -9.08 0.21
C PHE A 57 -1.69 -9.14 -1.32
N ASN A 58 -0.54 -8.84 -1.95
CA ASN A 58 -0.38 -8.91 -3.40
C ASN A 58 -1.41 -8.06 -4.16
N THR A 59 -1.66 -6.85 -3.69
CA THR A 59 -2.58 -5.94 -4.38
C THR A 59 -1.88 -5.29 -5.57
N VAL A 60 -2.56 -5.26 -6.71
CA VAL A 60 -2.05 -4.67 -7.94
C VAL A 60 -3.22 -4.22 -8.80
N GLY A 61 -3.07 -3.08 -9.46
CA GLY A 61 -4.06 -2.62 -10.45
C GLY A 61 -4.01 -3.47 -11.72
N LYS A 62 -5.07 -3.38 -12.52
CA LYS A 62 -5.27 -4.27 -13.68
C LYS A 62 -4.42 -3.89 -14.89
N VAL A 63 -4.07 -2.62 -15.02
CA VAL A 63 -3.29 -2.13 -16.16
C VAL A 63 -1.81 -2.35 -15.89
N ALA A 64 -1.05 -2.72 -16.90
CA ALA A 64 0.39 -2.88 -16.78
C ALA A 64 1.04 -1.61 -16.24
N GLY A 65 1.94 -1.75 -15.27
CA GLY A 65 2.60 -0.62 -14.63
C GLY A 65 1.83 0.02 -13.49
N SER A 66 0.61 -0.40 -13.22
CA SER A 66 -0.18 0.11 -12.09
C SER A 66 0.56 -0.02 -10.76
N SER A 67 0.26 0.86 -9.81
CA SER A 67 0.71 0.72 -8.43
C SER A 67 0.40 -0.66 -7.88
N LYS A 68 1.31 -1.17 -7.06
CA LYS A 68 1.20 -2.49 -6.45
C LYS A 68 1.84 -2.49 -5.06
N ALA A 69 1.43 -3.42 -4.23
CA ALA A 69 2.02 -3.64 -2.92
C ALA A 69 1.94 -5.13 -2.55
N ARG A 70 3.02 -5.66 -1.98
CA ARG A 70 2.97 -7.00 -1.38
C ARG A 70 2.07 -7.01 -0.15
N ILE A 71 2.16 -5.98 0.66
CA ILE A 71 1.29 -5.78 1.84
C ILE A 71 0.97 -4.29 1.86
N GLY A 72 -0.26 -3.93 1.52
CA GLY A 72 -0.61 -2.52 1.46
C GLY A 72 -1.94 -2.23 0.80
N ILE A 73 -2.10 -0.97 0.39
CA ILE A 73 -3.28 -0.46 -0.28
C ILE A 73 -2.86 0.33 -1.51
N ILE A 74 -3.66 0.23 -2.57
CA ILE A 74 -3.49 1.02 -3.79
C ILE A 74 -4.74 1.86 -4.03
N GLY A 75 -4.55 3.02 -4.66
CA GLY A 75 -5.64 3.94 -4.99
C GLY A 75 -5.62 4.36 -6.44
N ASN A 76 -6.78 4.78 -6.94
CA ASN A 76 -6.98 5.26 -8.29
C ASN A 76 -7.83 6.54 -8.26
N ASN A 77 -7.62 7.44 -9.22
CA ASN A 77 -8.47 8.62 -9.37
C ASN A 77 -9.81 8.29 -10.05
N GLU A 78 -9.87 7.20 -10.79
CA GLU A 78 -11.10 6.71 -11.43
C GLU A 78 -11.81 5.70 -10.54
N GLY A 79 -13.08 5.43 -10.82
CA GLY A 79 -13.92 4.54 -10.01
C GLY A 79 -13.66 3.04 -10.17
N ASN A 80 -12.46 2.66 -10.57
CA ASN A 80 -12.04 1.27 -10.78
C ASN A 80 -10.59 1.09 -10.33
N CYS A 81 -10.10 -0.14 -10.37
CA CYS A 81 -8.71 -0.48 -10.05
C CYS A 81 -7.86 -0.75 -11.30
N GLY A 82 -8.10 -0.03 -12.38
CA GLY A 82 -7.33 -0.15 -13.62
C GLY A 82 -5.90 0.31 -13.44
N GLY A 83 -5.65 1.59 -13.66
CA GLY A 83 -4.32 2.20 -13.55
C GLY A 83 -4.18 2.99 -12.26
N CYS A 84 -3.78 2.37 -11.18
CA CYS A 84 -3.59 3.03 -9.90
C CYS A 84 -2.26 3.79 -9.86
N ASP A 85 -2.27 5.00 -9.29
CA ASP A 85 -1.11 5.88 -9.22
C ASP A 85 -0.78 6.29 -7.78
N SER A 86 -1.28 5.54 -6.82
CA SER A 86 -0.99 5.78 -5.41
C SER A 86 -0.96 4.47 -4.63
N ARG A 87 -0.16 4.45 -3.57
CA ARG A 87 0.01 3.28 -2.73
C ARG A 87 0.58 3.63 -1.37
N ILE A 88 0.29 2.80 -0.40
CA ILE A 88 0.95 2.77 0.91
C ILE A 88 1.21 1.32 1.26
N GLY A 89 2.43 0.98 1.66
CA GLY A 89 2.70 -0.37 2.13
C GLY A 89 4.15 -0.80 2.02
N PHE A 90 4.30 -2.11 1.97
CA PHE A 90 5.58 -2.82 1.91
C PHE A 90 5.67 -3.61 0.60
N GLY A 91 6.87 -3.69 0.04
CA GLY A 91 7.09 -4.35 -1.23
C GLY A 91 6.29 -3.66 -2.35
N THR A 92 6.34 -2.34 -2.38
CA THR A 92 5.55 -1.54 -3.31
C THR A 92 6.32 -1.26 -4.60
N GLY A 93 5.61 -0.91 -5.63
CA GLY A 93 6.19 -0.54 -6.91
C GLY A 93 5.13 -0.10 -7.91
N GLY A 94 5.55 0.09 -9.15
CA GLY A 94 4.70 0.51 -10.24
C GLY A 94 4.49 2.02 -10.28
N ASN A 95 3.42 2.44 -10.94
CA ASN A 95 3.09 3.85 -11.07
C ASN A 95 2.89 4.52 -9.70
N TYR A 96 3.28 5.72 -9.48
CA TYR A 96 3.93 6.53 -10.54
C TYR A 96 5.45 6.37 -10.54
N ASP A 97 6.08 6.15 -9.43
CA ASP A 97 7.51 6.07 -9.21
C ASP A 97 7.84 4.69 -8.62
N ASP A 98 8.67 3.92 -9.32
CA ASP A 98 8.98 2.53 -8.96
C ASP A 98 10.18 2.41 -8.00
N PHE A 99 10.81 3.51 -7.62
CA PHE A 99 12.00 3.48 -6.76
C PHE A 99 11.69 3.27 -5.28
N ASN A 100 10.47 3.57 -4.86
CA ASN A 100 10.08 3.47 -3.45
C ASN A 100 9.37 2.15 -3.20
N THR A 101 10.02 1.26 -2.45
CA THR A 101 9.50 -0.08 -2.15
C THR A 101 8.87 -0.21 -0.76
N CYS A 102 8.91 0.87 0.03
CA CYS A 102 8.26 0.93 1.34
C CYS A 102 7.93 2.38 1.65
N GLY A 103 6.67 2.67 1.93
CA GLY A 103 6.23 4.02 2.24
C GLY A 103 4.95 4.40 1.53
N ASN A 104 4.91 5.64 1.02
CA ASN A 104 3.75 6.21 0.36
C ASN A 104 4.16 6.95 -0.91
N GLU A 105 3.59 6.56 -2.02
CA GLU A 105 3.65 7.28 -3.28
C GLU A 105 2.24 7.70 -3.67
N ALA A 106 2.07 8.92 -4.15
CA ALA A 106 0.76 9.41 -4.59
C ALA A 106 0.91 10.47 -5.66
N ARG A 107 0.10 10.33 -6.71
CA ARG A 107 -0.02 11.28 -7.83
C ARG A 107 -1.46 11.36 -8.29
N TYR A 108 -1.73 12.38 -9.10
CA TYR A 108 -2.99 12.56 -9.84
C TYR A 108 -4.23 12.60 -8.93
N SER A 109 -4.43 13.75 -8.30
CA SER A 109 -5.62 14.06 -7.50
C SER A 109 -5.76 13.20 -6.23
N SER A 110 -4.66 12.95 -5.57
CA SER A 110 -4.67 12.26 -4.27
C SER A 110 -5.19 13.19 -3.17
N ASP A 111 -5.75 12.61 -2.13
CA ASP A 111 -6.48 13.32 -1.07
C ASP A 111 -5.63 14.28 -0.23
N ASN A 112 -4.32 14.14 -0.27
CA ASN A 112 -3.39 15.05 0.41
C ASN A 112 -2.27 15.51 -0.54
N GLY A 113 -2.57 15.55 -1.82
CA GLY A 113 -1.63 15.95 -2.85
C GLY A 113 -0.59 14.89 -3.20
N ASP A 114 0.34 15.26 -4.06
CA ASP A 114 1.42 14.38 -4.48
C ASP A 114 2.37 14.12 -3.32
N LYS A 115 2.77 12.86 -3.16
CA LYS A 115 3.70 12.44 -2.11
C LYS A 115 4.73 11.48 -2.64
N HIS A 116 5.92 11.57 -2.08
CA HIS A 116 7.03 10.65 -2.29
C HIS A 116 7.70 10.44 -0.93
N ILE A 117 7.18 9.51 -0.14
CA ILE A 117 7.61 9.29 1.23
C ILE A 117 8.24 7.91 1.34
N LYS A 118 9.56 7.88 1.50
CA LYS A 118 10.29 6.65 1.78
C LYS A 118 10.20 6.30 3.25
N ALA A 119 10.01 5.04 3.54
CA ALA A 119 9.97 4.55 4.91
C ALA A 119 10.82 3.29 5.04
N MET A 120 11.19 2.98 6.26
CA MET A 120 11.74 1.68 6.64
C MET A 120 10.70 0.99 7.48
N GLY A 121 10.59 -0.32 7.38
CA GLY A 121 9.62 -1.03 8.20
C GLY A 121 10.01 -2.47 8.45
N TYR A 122 9.32 -3.05 9.41
CA TYR A 122 9.45 -4.45 9.78
C TYR A 122 8.10 -5.12 9.69
N ILE A 123 8.10 -6.37 9.28
CA ILE A 123 6.93 -7.23 9.30
C ILE A 123 7.21 -8.28 10.36
N LEU A 124 6.43 -8.22 11.44
CA LEU A 124 6.57 -9.13 12.57
C LEU A 124 5.45 -10.17 12.48
N VAL A 125 5.81 -11.42 12.59
CA VAL A 125 4.88 -12.55 12.49
C VAL A 125 4.78 -13.23 13.84
N GLN A 126 3.55 -13.50 14.26
CA GLN A 126 3.28 -14.19 15.52
C GLN A 126 2.67 -15.57 15.28
#